data_eff9cc6c7499cb472a0772ef9354c37f
#
_entry.id   eff9cc6c7499cb472a0772ef9354c37f
#
_cell.length_a   1.000
_cell.length_b   1.000
_cell.length_c   1.000
_cell.angle_alpha   90.00
_cell.angle_beta   90.00
_cell.angle_gamma   90.00
#
_symmetry.space_group_name_H-M   'P 1'
#
loop_
_entity.id
_entity.type
_entity.pdbx_description
1 polymer ?
#
loop_
_entity_poly.entity_id
_entity_poly.type
_entity_poly.pdbx_seq_one_letter_code
_entity_poly.pdbx_strand_id
1 'polypeptide(L)' 'QAASLIGGRALLVNAVDGEAAKFWRRRGFEPSRDDPLVLLRSISDIAASLGEGGG' A
#
# COMPACT_ATOMS: atom_id res chain seq x y z
N GLN A 1 -0.50 -0.91 13.31
CA GLN A 1 -0.15 -0.71 11.91
C GLN A 1 0.35 0.70 11.69
N ALA A 2 1.33 0.85 10.84
CA ALA A 2 1.89 2.14 10.52
C ALA A 2 2.04 2.27 9.00
N ALA A 3 1.77 3.44 8.49
CA ALA A 3 1.96 3.75 7.08
C ALA A 3 2.99 4.87 6.96
N SER A 4 3.93 4.69 6.06
CA SER A 4 5.01 5.66 5.86
C SER A 4 5.19 5.96 4.38
N LEU A 5 5.52 7.19 4.07
CA LEU A 5 5.80 7.61 2.71
C LEU A 5 7.30 7.42 2.45
N ILE A 6 7.63 6.63 1.44
CA ILE A 6 9.03 6.33 1.12
C ILE A 6 9.46 7.14 -0.09
N GLY A 7 10.45 8.01 0.10
CA GLY A 7 11.02 8.78 -0.99
C GLY A 7 10.00 9.63 -1.74
N GLY A 8 8.84 9.89 -1.16
CA GLY A 8 7.78 10.65 -1.80
C GLY A 8 7.12 9.95 -2.98
N ARG A 9 7.40 8.66 -3.18
CA ARG A 9 6.93 7.92 -4.35
C ARG A 9 6.01 6.77 -4.03
N ALA A 10 6.12 6.20 -2.85
CA ALA A 10 5.34 5.04 -2.47
C ALA A 10 4.93 5.12 -1.02
N LEU A 11 3.77 4.54 -0.73
CA LEU A 11 3.27 4.43 0.62
C LEU A 11 3.57 3.03 1.11
N LEU A 12 4.22 2.93 2.27
CA LEU A 12 4.59 1.67 2.87
C LEU A 12 3.71 1.41 4.09
N VAL A 13 3.17 0.21 4.19
CA VAL A 13 2.33 -0.20 5.31
C VAL A 13 2.91 -1.43 5.96
N ASN A 14 3.01 -1.41 7.29
CA ASN A 14 3.41 -2.58 8.07
C ASN A 14 2.17 -3.23 8.65
N ALA A 15 1.79 -4.39 8.15
CA ALA A 15 0.65 -5.13 8.65
C ALA A 15 1.05 -5.86 9.94
N VAL A 16 0.12 -5.95 10.89
CA VAL A 16 0.41 -6.61 12.16
C VAL A 16 0.39 -8.13 12.03
N ASP A 17 -0.33 -8.65 11.04
CA ASP A 17 -0.42 -10.10 10.80
C ASP A 17 -0.93 -10.35 9.37
N GLY A 18 -1.12 -11.63 9.04
CA GLY A 18 -1.58 -12.01 7.70
C GLY A 18 -2.96 -11.50 7.34
N GLU A 19 -3.83 -11.36 8.33
CA GLU A 19 -5.17 -10.84 8.10
C GLU A 19 -5.12 -9.37 7.69
N ALA A 20 -4.29 -8.59 8.40
CA ALA A 20 -4.09 -7.18 8.05
C ALA A 20 -3.46 -7.06 6.67
N ALA A 21 -2.51 -7.93 6.35
CA ALA A 21 -1.88 -7.94 5.04
C ALA A 21 -2.91 -8.17 3.93
N LYS A 22 -3.84 -9.10 4.13
CA LYS A 22 -4.91 -9.35 3.17
C LYS A 22 -5.78 -8.11 2.98
N PHE A 23 -6.09 -7.43 4.05
CA PHE A 23 -6.87 -6.20 4.02
C PHE A 23 -6.21 -5.17 3.11
N TRP A 24 -4.92 -4.95 3.29
CA TRP A 24 -4.18 -3.98 2.49
C TRP A 24 -4.02 -4.42 1.04
N ARG A 25 -3.85 -5.72 0.80
CA ARG A 25 -3.76 -6.25 -0.56
C ARG A 25 -5.03 -5.97 -1.35
N ARG A 26 -6.17 -6.07 -0.70
CA ARG A 26 -7.46 -5.74 -1.33
C ARG A 26 -7.56 -4.29 -1.71
N ARG A 27 -6.78 -3.45 -1.04
CA ARG A 27 -6.75 -2.01 -1.31
C ARG A 27 -5.75 -1.66 -2.41
N GLY A 28 -5.10 -2.64 -3.00
CA GLY A 28 -4.17 -2.41 -4.09
C GLY A 28 -2.71 -2.38 -3.66
N PHE A 29 -2.43 -2.70 -2.41
CA PHE A 29 -1.06 -2.79 -1.93
C PHE A 29 -0.46 -4.13 -2.28
N GLU A 30 0.85 -4.16 -2.51
CA GLU A 30 1.57 -5.37 -2.85
C GLU A 30 2.57 -5.71 -1.75
N PRO A 31 2.70 -7.00 -1.39
CA PRO A 31 3.66 -7.39 -0.37
C PRO A 31 5.09 -7.21 -0.86
N SER A 32 5.97 -6.79 0.04
CA SER A 32 7.38 -6.70 -0.23
C SER A 32 7.96 -8.09 -0.42
N ARG A 33 9.04 -8.19 -1.20
CA ARG A 33 9.74 -9.46 -1.38
C ARG A 33 10.42 -9.93 -0.10
N ASP A 34 10.88 -8.98 0.69
CA ASP A 34 11.61 -9.29 1.92
C ASP A 34 10.68 -9.68 3.06
N ASP A 35 9.48 -9.11 3.09
CA ASP A 35 8.57 -9.33 4.20
C ASP A 35 7.12 -9.20 3.69
N PRO A 36 6.34 -10.28 3.72
CA PRO A 36 4.96 -10.25 3.23
C PRO A 36 4.04 -9.38 4.09
N LEU A 37 4.48 -8.98 5.27
CA LEU A 37 3.70 -8.09 6.14
C LEU A 37 4.02 -6.63 5.87
N VAL A 38 5.01 -6.36 5.04
CA VAL A 38 5.32 -5.00 4.60
C VAL A 38 4.76 -4.84 3.19
N LEU A 39 3.80 -3.95 3.04
CA LEU A 39 3.13 -3.74 1.76
C LEU A 39 3.39 -2.34 1.23
N LEU A 40 3.38 -2.21 -0.09
CA LEU A 40 3.73 -0.98 -0.77
C LEU A 40 2.69 -0.66 -1.83
N ARG A 41 2.46 0.62 -2.05
CA ARG A 41 1.65 1.06 -3.16
C ARG A 41 2.21 2.36 -3.71
N SER A 42 2.31 2.44 -5.03
CA SER A 42 2.82 3.63 -5.70
C SER A 42 1.89 4.82 -5.50
N ILE A 43 2.46 5.98 -5.24
CA ILE A 43 1.69 7.21 -5.13
C ILE A 43 1.00 7.52 -6.46
N SER A 44 1.65 7.21 -7.58
CA SER A 44 1.04 7.37 -8.91
C SER A 44 -0.24 6.56 -9.05
N ASP A 45 -0.24 5.32 -8.56
CA ASP A 45 -1.42 4.47 -8.60
C ASP A 45 -2.54 5.04 -7.76
N ILE A 46 -2.19 5.54 -6.58
CA ILE A 46 -3.17 6.13 -5.67
C ILE A 46 -3.78 7.38 -6.31
N ALA A 47 -2.93 8.23 -6.86
CA ALA A 47 -3.38 9.46 -7.50
C ALA A 47 -4.28 9.17 -8.71
N ALA A 48 -3.89 8.18 -9.52
CA ALA A 48 -4.69 7.79 -10.69
C ALA A 48 -6.06 7.27 -10.26
N SER A 49 -6.07 6.46 -9.20
CA SER A 49 -7.31 5.90 -8.66
C SER A 49 -8.24 7.00 -8.15
N LEU A 50 -7.69 7.99 -7.46
CA LEU A 50 -8.46 9.11 -6.96
C LEU A 50 -8.97 9.99 -8.09
N GLY A 51 -8.14 10.18 -9.11
CA GLY A 51 -8.51 10.94 -10.29
C GLY A 51 -9.68 10.31 -11.04
N GLU A 52 -9.63 9.00 -11.21
CA GLU A 52 -10.71 8.26 -11.84
C GLU A 52 -11.99 8.37 -11.02
N GLY A 53 -11.86 8.18 -9.74
CA GLY A 53 -13.02 8.25 -8.86
C GLY A 53 -13.63 9.63 -8.82
N GLY A 54 -12.80 10.67 -8.96
CA GLY A 54 -13.26 12.03 -8.99
C GLY A 54 -13.75 12.48 -10.36
N GLY A 55 -13.27 11.77 -11.36
CA GLY A 55 -13.63 12.05 -12.73
C GLY A 55 -14.99 11.56 -13.05
#